data_ddfbf18cd27c88b3378713ee02b57328
#
_entry.id   ddfbf18cd27c88b3378713ee02b57328
#
_cell.length_a   1.000
_cell.length_b   1.000
_cell.length_c   1.000
_cell.angle_alpha   90.00
_cell.angle_beta   90.00
_cell.angle_gamma   90.00
#
_symmetry.space_group_name_H-M   'P 1'
#
loop_
_entity.id
_entity.type
_entity.pdbx_description
1 polymer ?
#
loop_
_entity_poly.entity_id
_entity_poly.type
_entity_poly.pdbx_seq_one_letter_code
_entity_poly.pdbx_strand_id
1 'polypeptide(L)'
;MSRRKRYDPKIKKNSTFGLNITSMTDMFTILLVFLLQSYSTSDVNIIPDAEIRMPTSASPTNPTEGIKLSLSAKALKIDQTQIAEVKDTDFLPQDLEDKDTNFIKPLFAELDKLAKDPAAKDHVKAGRILLQADRKLPYATLRKVMYTASMAGFPQLKLVTLVGE
;
A
#
# COMPACT_ATOMS: atom_id res chain seq x y z
N MET A 1 90.95 29.64 19.69
CA MET A 1 90.18 28.58 19.00
C MET A 1 88.71 28.67 19.42
N SER A 2 87.90 29.19 18.58
CA SER A 2 86.48 29.42 18.86
C SER A 2 85.66 28.30 18.21
N ARG A 3 85.00 27.47 19.03
CA ARG A 3 84.10 26.39 18.55
C ARG A 3 82.77 26.98 18.21
N ARG A 4 82.45 27.10 16.92
CA ARG A 4 81.09 27.42 16.43
C ARG A 4 80.12 26.28 16.76
N LYS A 5 79.10 26.53 17.62
CA LYS A 5 77.96 25.66 17.87
C LYS A 5 77.14 25.60 16.57
N ARG A 6 77.03 24.44 15.99
CA ARG A 6 76.02 24.15 14.91
C ARG A 6 74.63 24.21 15.51
N TYR A 7 73.83 25.05 14.94
CA TYR A 7 72.41 25.14 15.24
C TYR A 7 71.69 24.06 14.43
N ASP A 8 71.22 23.00 15.11
CA ASP A 8 70.37 22.00 14.51
C ASP A 8 68.89 22.47 14.61
N PRO A 9 68.22 22.77 13.49
CA PRO A 9 66.83 23.10 13.51
C PRO A 9 66.02 21.79 13.76
N LYS A 10 65.50 21.65 14.97
CA LYS A 10 64.49 20.59 15.26
C LYS A 10 63.25 20.86 14.40
N ILE A 11 63.13 20.08 13.32
CA ILE A 11 61.92 20.03 12.54
C ILE A 11 60.84 19.47 13.45
N LYS A 12 59.90 20.34 13.86
CA LYS A 12 58.66 19.90 14.50
C LYS A 12 57.93 19.04 13.50
N LYS A 13 57.85 17.70 13.72
CA LYS A 13 56.94 16.86 13.03
C LYS A 13 55.53 17.38 13.31
N ASN A 14 54.90 17.90 12.27
CA ASN A 14 53.49 18.21 12.32
C ASN A 14 52.77 16.93 12.67
N SER A 15 52.15 16.86 13.86
CA SER A 15 51.24 15.80 14.16
C SER A 15 50.10 15.92 13.15
N THR A 16 50.10 15.06 12.15
CA THR A 16 48.93 14.84 11.29
C THR A 16 47.80 14.48 12.22
N PHE A 17 46.84 15.39 12.35
CA PHE A 17 45.63 15.16 13.05
C PHE A 17 44.90 14.05 12.29
N GLY A 18 45.07 12.82 12.76
CA GLY A 18 44.34 11.68 12.21
C GLY A 18 42.84 11.93 12.40
N LEU A 19 42.22 12.44 11.37
CA LEU A 19 40.76 12.58 11.36
C LEU A 19 40.19 11.19 11.57
N ASN A 20 39.44 11.01 12.64
CA ASN A 20 38.89 9.69 13.01
C ASN A 20 37.68 9.40 12.10
N ILE A 21 37.98 8.97 10.86
CA ILE A 21 36.99 8.73 9.80
C ILE A 21 36.01 7.62 10.18
N THR A 22 36.45 6.70 11.04
CA THR A 22 35.66 5.54 11.50
C THR A 22 34.36 5.95 12.19
N SER A 23 34.43 6.93 13.10
CA SER A 23 33.24 7.43 13.82
C SER A 23 32.27 8.16 12.87
N MET A 24 32.80 8.90 11.90
CA MET A 24 31.98 9.61 10.92
C MET A 24 31.29 8.63 9.95
N THR A 25 32.00 7.58 9.54
CA THR A 25 31.44 6.53 8.68
C THR A 25 30.33 5.75 9.39
N ASP A 26 30.49 5.49 10.69
CA ASP A 26 29.48 4.80 11.49
C ASP A 26 28.20 5.63 11.62
N MET A 27 28.33 6.91 11.94
CA MET A 27 27.16 7.81 11.95
C MET A 27 26.51 7.93 10.58
N PHE A 28 27.30 7.95 9.51
CA PHE A 28 26.77 8.01 8.15
C PHE A 28 26.00 6.74 7.78
N THR A 29 26.53 5.55 8.13
CA THR A 29 25.84 4.27 7.90
C THR A 29 24.55 4.17 8.68
N ILE A 30 24.52 4.61 9.94
CA ILE A 30 23.28 4.63 10.75
C ILE A 30 22.24 5.57 10.11
N LEU A 31 22.65 6.76 9.69
CA LEU A 31 21.77 7.70 9.00
C LEU A 31 21.25 7.14 7.67
N LEU A 32 22.13 6.47 6.91
CA LEU A 32 21.75 5.86 5.63
C LEU A 32 20.75 4.72 5.82
N VAL A 33 20.97 3.85 6.81
CA VAL A 33 20.02 2.77 7.15
C VAL A 33 18.71 3.37 7.66
N PHE A 34 18.74 4.41 8.48
CA PHE A 34 17.54 5.11 8.94
C PHE A 34 16.76 5.74 7.78
N LEU A 35 17.47 6.38 6.84
CA LEU A 35 16.84 6.92 5.63
C LEU A 35 16.24 5.81 4.78
N LEU A 36 16.96 4.70 4.54
CA LEU A 36 16.42 3.56 3.81
C LEU A 36 15.18 2.97 4.49
N GLN A 37 15.16 2.85 5.80
CA GLN A 37 14.02 2.38 6.56
C GLN A 37 12.86 3.38 6.52
N SER A 38 13.14 4.67 6.53
CA SER A 38 12.14 5.74 6.41
C SER A 38 11.55 5.83 5.00
N TYR A 39 12.33 5.50 3.95
CA TYR A 39 11.86 5.40 2.57
C TYR A 39 11.15 4.08 2.25
N SER A 40 11.15 3.11 3.15
CA SER A 40 10.29 1.92 3.04
C SER A 40 8.83 2.25 3.37
N THR A 41 8.37 3.41 2.95
CA THR A 41 6.94 3.64 2.76
C THR A 41 6.55 2.77 1.59
N SER A 42 5.77 1.76 1.86
CA SER A 42 5.10 0.97 0.84
C SER A 42 4.38 1.96 -0.08
N ASP A 43 4.99 2.26 -1.23
CA ASP A 43 4.29 2.91 -2.32
C ASP A 43 3.18 1.92 -2.72
N VAL A 44 2.03 2.07 -2.10
CA VAL A 44 0.81 1.37 -2.51
C VAL A 44 0.47 1.95 -3.88
N ASN A 45 1.13 1.40 -4.89
CA ASN A 45 0.92 1.79 -6.27
C ASN A 45 -0.46 1.25 -6.67
N ILE A 46 -1.49 2.04 -6.40
CA ILE A 46 -2.85 1.75 -6.82
C ILE A 46 -2.89 2.09 -8.30
N ILE A 47 -2.52 1.11 -9.14
CA ILE A 47 -2.71 1.23 -10.58
C ILE A 47 -4.21 1.19 -10.83
N PRO A 48 -4.81 2.28 -11.33
CA PRO A 48 -6.22 2.27 -11.68
C PRO A 48 -6.47 1.20 -12.75
N ASP A 49 -7.51 0.42 -12.57
CA ASP A 49 -7.98 -0.45 -13.66
C ASP A 49 -8.45 0.45 -14.82
N ALA A 50 -7.92 0.23 -16.01
CA ALA A 50 -8.17 1.08 -17.19
C ALA A 50 -9.66 1.22 -17.56
N GLU A 51 -10.48 0.31 -17.08
CA GLU A 51 -11.93 0.30 -17.31
C GLU A 51 -12.74 1.10 -16.27
N ILE A 52 -12.10 1.59 -15.20
CA ILE A 52 -12.78 2.26 -14.07
C ILE A 52 -12.52 3.76 -14.09
N ARG A 53 -13.59 4.54 -14.17
CA ARG A 53 -13.53 5.98 -13.93
C ARG A 53 -13.80 6.26 -12.45
N MET A 54 -12.76 6.41 -11.68
CA MET A 54 -12.87 6.64 -10.24
C MET A 54 -13.52 8.00 -9.93
N PRO A 55 -14.28 8.10 -8.84
CA PRO A 55 -14.76 9.38 -8.33
C PRO A 55 -13.60 10.24 -7.84
N THR A 56 -13.78 11.56 -7.87
CA THR A 56 -12.83 12.53 -7.33
C THR A 56 -13.17 12.91 -5.89
N SER A 57 -12.15 13.14 -5.07
CA SER A 57 -12.33 13.60 -3.69
C SER A 57 -11.31 14.71 -3.39
N ALA A 58 -11.73 15.71 -2.63
CA ALA A 58 -10.85 16.78 -2.14
C ALA A 58 -10.07 16.39 -0.87
N SER A 59 -10.28 15.19 -0.32
CA SER A 59 -9.63 14.75 0.91
C SER A 59 -8.32 14.02 0.59
N PRO A 60 -7.15 14.58 0.91
CA PRO A 60 -5.88 13.89 0.76
C PRO A 60 -5.75 12.84 1.87
N THR A 61 -5.97 11.59 1.54
CA THR A 61 -5.73 10.48 2.47
C THR A 61 -4.55 9.65 1.98
N ASN A 62 -3.59 9.41 2.85
CA ASN A 62 -2.45 8.57 2.50
C ASN A 62 -2.91 7.17 2.08
N PRO A 63 -2.34 6.63 1.00
CA PRO A 63 -2.65 5.27 0.58
C PRO A 63 -2.26 4.29 1.69
N THR A 64 -3.13 3.33 1.95
CA THR A 64 -2.88 2.24 2.90
C THR A 64 -2.89 0.92 2.16
N GLU A 65 -2.15 -0.05 2.65
CA GLU A 65 -2.20 -1.39 2.09
C GLU A 65 -3.53 -2.07 2.37
N GLY A 66 -4.02 -2.82 1.40
CA GLY A 66 -5.27 -3.58 1.49
C GLY A 66 -5.49 -4.46 0.27
N ILE A 67 -6.44 -5.39 0.34
CA ILE A 67 -6.87 -6.17 -0.81
C ILE A 67 -7.53 -5.23 -1.83
N LYS A 68 -7.06 -5.25 -3.07
CA LYS A 68 -7.62 -4.41 -4.14
C LYS A 68 -8.88 -5.06 -4.68
N LEU A 69 -10.00 -4.40 -4.52
CA LEU A 69 -11.29 -4.81 -5.05
C LEU A 69 -11.71 -3.78 -6.10
N SER A 70 -11.83 -4.21 -7.36
CA SER A 70 -12.16 -3.35 -8.48
C SER A 70 -13.56 -3.67 -8.99
N LEU A 71 -14.46 -2.70 -8.92
CA LEU A 71 -15.84 -2.80 -9.38
C LEU A 71 -16.07 -1.91 -10.59
N SER A 72 -16.15 -2.53 -11.76
CA SER A 72 -16.47 -1.88 -13.03
C SER A 72 -17.93 -2.11 -13.42
N ALA A 73 -18.38 -1.45 -14.48
CA ALA A 73 -19.71 -1.67 -15.04
C ALA A 73 -19.92 -3.07 -15.64
N LYS A 74 -18.84 -3.86 -15.79
CA LYS A 74 -18.88 -5.18 -16.43
C LYS A 74 -18.51 -6.31 -15.49
N ALA A 75 -17.63 -6.05 -14.51
CA ALA A 75 -17.07 -7.10 -13.68
C ALA A 75 -16.65 -6.60 -12.30
N LEU A 76 -16.64 -7.53 -11.34
CA LEU A 76 -16.02 -7.40 -10.04
C LEU A 76 -14.73 -8.23 -10.04
N LYS A 77 -13.61 -7.62 -9.67
CA LYS A 77 -12.29 -8.27 -9.62
C LYS A 77 -11.66 -8.12 -8.24
N ILE A 78 -10.94 -9.14 -7.81
CA ILE A 78 -10.00 -9.09 -6.68
C ILE A 78 -8.60 -9.08 -7.27
N ASP A 79 -7.84 -8.03 -7.02
CA ASP A 79 -6.55 -7.76 -7.65
C ASP A 79 -6.67 -7.79 -9.19
N GLN A 80 -6.28 -8.91 -9.82
CA GLN A 80 -6.34 -9.14 -11.26
C GLN A 80 -7.38 -10.20 -11.67
N THR A 81 -7.98 -10.89 -10.68
CA THR A 81 -8.85 -12.04 -10.92
C THR A 81 -10.31 -11.59 -10.96
N GLN A 82 -11.00 -11.89 -12.05
CA GLN A 82 -12.43 -11.65 -12.15
C GLN A 82 -13.20 -12.66 -11.31
N ILE A 83 -14.10 -12.17 -10.44
CA ILE A 83 -14.88 -12.97 -9.48
C ILE A 83 -16.34 -13.06 -9.89
N ALA A 84 -16.92 -11.98 -10.34
CA ALA A 84 -18.32 -11.93 -10.76
C ALA A 84 -18.52 -11.00 -11.96
N GLU A 85 -19.56 -11.24 -12.72
CA GLU A 85 -19.99 -10.36 -13.80
C GLU A 85 -21.04 -9.37 -13.31
N VAL A 86 -20.93 -8.15 -13.83
CA VAL A 86 -21.92 -7.07 -13.61
C VAL A 86 -22.61 -6.81 -14.93
N LYS A 87 -23.93 -6.86 -14.92
CA LYS A 87 -24.77 -6.56 -16.08
C LYS A 87 -25.84 -5.56 -15.67
N ASP A 88 -26.07 -4.56 -16.52
CA ASP A 88 -27.07 -3.50 -16.26
C ASP A 88 -26.91 -2.84 -14.88
N THR A 89 -25.63 -2.65 -14.46
CA THR A 89 -25.25 -2.05 -13.16
C THR A 89 -25.56 -2.89 -11.92
N ASP A 90 -25.95 -4.15 -12.06
CA ASP A 90 -26.18 -5.09 -10.95
C ASP A 90 -25.53 -6.44 -11.22
N PHE A 91 -25.43 -7.27 -10.18
CA PHE A 91 -24.88 -8.61 -10.28
C PHE A 91 -25.88 -9.58 -10.88
N LEU A 92 -25.37 -10.62 -11.53
CA LEU A 92 -26.24 -11.67 -12.08
C LEU A 92 -26.97 -12.40 -10.94
N PRO A 93 -28.24 -12.78 -11.13
CA PRO A 93 -29.02 -13.48 -10.10
C PRO A 93 -28.36 -14.78 -9.58
N GLN A 94 -27.61 -15.48 -10.43
CA GLN A 94 -26.86 -16.69 -10.07
C GLN A 94 -25.73 -16.44 -9.05
N ASP A 95 -25.16 -15.23 -9.05
CA ASP A 95 -24.06 -14.83 -8.16
C ASP A 95 -24.60 -14.31 -6.81
N LEU A 96 -25.90 -14.00 -6.74
CA LEU A 96 -26.56 -13.57 -5.52
C LEU A 96 -27.13 -14.77 -4.74
N GLU A 97 -27.37 -14.58 -3.46
CA GLU A 97 -28.04 -15.61 -2.66
C GLU A 97 -29.57 -15.45 -2.77
N ASP A 98 -30.27 -16.58 -2.90
CA ASP A 98 -31.74 -16.60 -3.07
C ASP A 98 -32.49 -15.97 -1.89
N LYS A 99 -31.93 -16.09 -0.68
CA LYS A 99 -32.51 -15.55 0.55
C LYS A 99 -32.09 -14.12 0.85
N ASP A 100 -30.92 -13.70 0.35
CA ASP A 100 -30.36 -12.37 0.57
C ASP A 100 -29.74 -11.82 -0.71
N THR A 101 -30.51 -11.03 -1.43
CA THR A 101 -30.09 -10.39 -2.69
C THR A 101 -28.94 -9.39 -2.54
N ASN A 102 -28.52 -9.08 -1.31
CA ASN A 102 -27.36 -8.25 -1.04
C ASN A 102 -26.07 -9.06 -0.89
N PHE A 103 -26.16 -10.39 -0.82
CA PHE A 103 -25.02 -11.26 -0.60
C PHE A 103 -24.50 -11.84 -1.91
N ILE A 104 -23.22 -11.66 -2.20
CA ILE A 104 -22.55 -12.09 -3.43
C ILE A 104 -21.73 -13.36 -3.10
N LYS A 105 -22.24 -14.52 -3.49
CA LYS A 105 -21.61 -15.83 -3.19
C LYS A 105 -20.16 -15.94 -3.62
N PRO A 106 -19.77 -15.63 -4.90
CA PRO A 106 -18.40 -15.79 -5.35
C PRO A 106 -17.44 -14.82 -4.64
N LEU A 107 -17.87 -13.61 -4.32
CA LEU A 107 -17.05 -12.65 -3.58
C LEU A 107 -16.77 -13.15 -2.16
N PHE A 108 -17.79 -13.64 -1.47
CA PHE A 108 -17.64 -14.19 -0.12
C PHE A 108 -16.67 -15.36 -0.11
N ALA A 109 -16.80 -16.31 -1.05
CA ALA A 109 -15.96 -17.50 -1.14
C ALA A 109 -14.47 -17.15 -1.32
N GLU A 110 -14.16 -16.17 -2.17
CA GLU A 110 -12.76 -15.75 -2.39
C GLU A 110 -12.21 -14.96 -1.20
N LEU A 111 -12.98 -14.07 -0.61
CA LEU A 111 -12.55 -13.34 0.58
C LEU A 111 -12.36 -14.27 1.79
N ASP A 112 -13.24 -15.26 1.98
CA ASP A 112 -13.12 -16.25 3.06
C ASP A 112 -11.87 -17.12 2.91
N LYS A 113 -11.49 -17.49 1.68
CA LYS A 113 -10.21 -18.17 1.41
C LYS A 113 -9.02 -17.30 1.82
N LEU A 114 -9.04 -16.02 1.43
CA LEU A 114 -7.98 -15.08 1.78
C LEU A 114 -7.89 -14.86 3.29
N ALA A 115 -9.02 -14.79 3.99
CA ALA A 115 -9.06 -14.61 5.43
C ALA A 115 -8.51 -15.83 6.19
N LYS A 116 -8.67 -17.03 5.64
CA LYS A 116 -8.19 -18.31 6.24
C LYS A 116 -6.76 -18.66 5.86
N ASP A 117 -6.14 -17.94 4.95
CA ASP A 117 -4.75 -18.20 4.55
C ASP A 117 -3.78 -17.85 5.69
N PRO A 118 -3.05 -18.84 6.24
CA PRO A 118 -2.07 -18.60 7.31
C PRO A 118 -0.88 -17.73 6.85
N ALA A 119 -0.58 -17.73 5.55
CA ALA A 119 0.45 -16.91 4.93
C ALA A 119 -0.05 -15.51 4.55
N ALA A 120 -1.29 -15.17 4.90
CA ALA A 120 -1.87 -13.88 4.56
C ALA A 120 -1.06 -12.71 5.12
N LYS A 121 -0.92 -11.68 4.31
CA LYS A 121 -0.22 -10.44 4.68
C LYS A 121 -0.96 -9.71 5.81
N ASP A 122 -0.25 -8.84 6.51
CA ASP A 122 -0.79 -8.12 7.67
C ASP A 122 -2.04 -7.29 7.36
N HIS A 123 -2.12 -6.72 6.16
CA HIS A 123 -3.31 -5.97 5.75
C HIS A 123 -4.55 -6.85 5.53
N VAL A 124 -4.36 -8.13 5.12
CA VAL A 124 -5.44 -9.12 5.03
C VAL A 124 -5.92 -9.50 6.42
N LYS A 125 -4.98 -9.78 7.34
CA LYS A 125 -5.29 -10.07 8.75
C LYS A 125 -5.99 -8.88 9.45
N ALA A 126 -5.67 -7.66 9.04
CA ALA A 126 -6.33 -6.45 9.53
C ALA A 126 -7.71 -6.21 8.90
N GLY A 127 -8.16 -7.06 7.99
CA GLY A 127 -9.47 -6.95 7.34
C GLY A 127 -9.65 -5.71 6.47
N ARG A 128 -8.59 -5.28 5.75
CA ARG A 128 -8.59 -4.06 4.94
C ARG A 128 -8.84 -4.35 3.47
N ILE A 129 -9.82 -3.66 2.91
CA ILE A 129 -10.12 -3.66 1.47
C ILE A 129 -9.99 -2.25 0.91
N LEU A 130 -9.36 -2.14 -0.25
CA LEU A 130 -9.30 -0.92 -1.07
C LEU A 130 -10.26 -1.11 -2.25
N LEU A 131 -11.41 -0.47 -2.17
CA LEU A 131 -12.44 -0.56 -3.20
C LEU A 131 -12.26 0.54 -4.24
N GLN A 132 -11.99 0.14 -5.47
CA GLN A 132 -12.05 0.99 -6.64
C GLN A 132 -13.41 0.77 -7.32
N ALA A 133 -14.22 1.79 -7.41
CA ALA A 133 -15.54 1.68 -8.04
C ALA A 133 -15.72 2.73 -9.14
N ASP A 134 -16.37 2.34 -10.23
CA ASP A 134 -16.72 3.29 -11.28
C ASP A 134 -17.79 4.26 -10.75
N ARG A 135 -17.57 5.57 -11.00
CA ARG A 135 -18.47 6.65 -10.56
C ARG A 135 -19.90 6.55 -11.10
N LYS A 136 -20.10 5.77 -12.18
CA LYS A 136 -21.43 5.60 -12.79
C LYS A 136 -22.25 4.49 -12.14
N LEU A 137 -21.65 3.69 -11.26
CA LEU A 137 -22.35 2.61 -10.60
C LEU A 137 -23.33 3.14 -9.55
N PRO A 138 -24.52 2.56 -9.44
CA PRO A 138 -25.46 2.92 -8.41
C PRO A 138 -24.96 2.48 -7.04
N TYR A 139 -25.32 3.24 -6.01
CA TYR A 139 -24.96 2.93 -4.62
C TYR A 139 -25.49 1.55 -4.17
N ALA A 140 -26.59 1.09 -4.73
CA ALA A 140 -27.16 -0.23 -4.41
C ALA A 140 -26.18 -1.36 -4.71
N THR A 141 -25.49 -1.32 -5.86
CA THR A 141 -24.48 -2.30 -6.25
C THR A 141 -23.24 -2.23 -5.34
N LEU A 142 -22.80 -1.01 -5.02
CA LEU A 142 -21.70 -0.78 -4.10
C LEU A 142 -22.02 -1.34 -2.70
N ARG A 143 -23.25 -1.12 -2.21
CA ARG A 143 -23.71 -1.61 -0.92
C ARG A 143 -23.65 -3.15 -0.83
N LYS A 144 -24.01 -3.88 -1.91
CA LYS A 144 -23.93 -5.35 -1.96
C LYS A 144 -22.48 -5.83 -1.76
N VAL A 145 -21.52 -5.17 -2.41
CA VAL A 145 -20.10 -5.48 -2.26
C VAL A 145 -19.62 -5.22 -0.84
N MET A 146 -19.95 -4.05 -0.29
CA MET A 146 -19.58 -3.67 1.08
C MET A 146 -20.16 -4.63 2.12
N TYR A 147 -21.43 -4.99 1.96
CA TYR A 147 -22.12 -5.92 2.84
C TYR A 147 -21.44 -7.29 2.83
N THR A 148 -21.20 -7.86 1.64
CA THR A 148 -20.58 -9.16 1.49
C THR A 148 -19.15 -9.18 2.04
N ALA A 149 -18.38 -8.11 1.78
CA ALA A 149 -17.03 -7.98 2.31
C ALA A 149 -17.00 -7.94 3.85
N SER A 150 -17.93 -7.21 4.45
CA SER A 150 -18.07 -7.15 5.91
C SER A 150 -18.40 -8.52 6.51
N MET A 151 -19.29 -9.28 5.86
CA MET A 151 -19.65 -10.65 6.28
C MET A 151 -18.50 -11.64 6.14
N ALA A 152 -17.60 -11.41 5.20
CA ALA A 152 -16.38 -12.23 5.01
C ALA A 152 -15.24 -11.88 6.00
N GLY A 153 -15.46 -10.97 6.95
CA GLY A 153 -14.46 -10.59 7.95
C GLY A 153 -13.59 -9.39 7.56
N PHE A 154 -13.99 -8.61 6.56
CA PHE A 154 -13.30 -7.40 6.10
C PHE A 154 -14.11 -6.14 6.38
N PRO A 155 -14.20 -5.68 7.63
CA PRO A 155 -15.00 -4.51 7.99
C PRO A 155 -14.34 -3.18 7.60
N GLN A 156 -13.02 -3.17 7.33
CA GLN A 156 -12.30 -1.95 6.98
C GLN A 156 -12.25 -1.75 5.47
N LEU A 157 -13.32 -1.19 4.92
CA LEU A 157 -13.41 -0.90 3.51
C LEU A 157 -13.12 0.60 3.24
N LYS A 158 -12.14 0.87 2.39
CA LYS A 158 -11.78 2.22 1.96
C LYS A 158 -12.05 2.39 0.48
N LEU A 159 -12.84 3.39 0.14
CA LEU A 159 -13.06 3.76 -1.25
C LEU A 159 -11.85 4.53 -1.78
N VAL A 160 -11.31 4.09 -2.90
CA VAL A 160 -10.21 4.76 -3.59
C VAL A 160 -10.79 5.81 -4.53
N THR A 161 -10.32 7.04 -4.39
CA THR A 161 -10.76 8.18 -5.19
C THR A 161 -9.55 8.87 -5.82
N LEU A 162 -9.76 9.56 -6.92
CA LEU A 162 -8.76 10.49 -7.46
C LEU A 162 -8.81 11.79 -6.66
N VAL A 163 -7.65 12.41 -6.44
CA VAL A 163 -7.60 13.76 -5.89
C VAL A 163 -8.05 14.71 -7.00
N GLY A 164 -9.20 15.35 -6.80
CA GLY A 164 -9.71 16.39 -7.68
C GLY A 164 -9.23 17.76 -7.22
N GLU A 165 -8.98 18.63 -8.20
CA GLU A 165 -8.82 20.07 -7.98
C GLU A 165 -10.16 20.72 -7.61
#